data_b9a36ef3be18ee2203258b94d9a11242
#
_entry.id   b9a36ef3be18ee2203258b94d9a11242
#
_cell.length_a   1.000
_cell.length_b   1.000
_cell.length_c   1.000
_cell.angle_alpha   90.00
_cell.angle_beta   90.00
_cell.angle_gamma   90.00
#
_symmetry.space_group_name_H-M   'P 1'
#
loop_
_entity.id
_entity.type
_entity.pdbx_description
1 polymer ?
#
loop_
_entity_poly.entity_id
_entity_poly.type
_entity_poly.pdbx_seq_one_letter_code
_entity_poly.pdbx_strand_id
1 'polypeptide(L)'
;ASFEWYRYAPELGPVPELPKSGSRVVLEKERVRQLVPYAVIFPYIRMGRSVTGFCVNRTSGKFGPFENQMFLGDYTLSVLMRATTEQVNGVWQGACYPFREGLSTGILNVKFTAGGHLLAGGTNRGWPVRGMKPFALERVQWNGRMPFEINRITIRPEGFHVTFTKPVDRVTAAAPETYSLKSFTHPYHGGYGGPEIERSVVTVKSVQVGDDGMSATLEVDRLVQGFVYEFDLEKLRSQDQESLLHRDAYYTVNEIPSPSEQALK
;
A
#
# COMPACT_ATOMS: atom_id res chain seq x y z
N ALA A 1 1.77 -7.59 8.68
CA ALA A 1 2.17 -8.98 8.72
C ALA A 1 3.23 -9.20 7.66
N SER A 2 4.45 -9.46 8.07
CA SER A 2 5.50 -9.94 7.17
C SER A 2 5.22 -11.42 6.92
N PHE A 3 4.61 -11.75 5.79
CA PHE A 3 4.62 -13.12 5.31
C PHE A 3 5.94 -13.30 4.56
N GLU A 4 6.80 -14.14 5.09
CA GLU A 4 8.01 -14.58 4.43
C GLU A 4 7.62 -15.66 3.45
N TRP A 5 7.56 -15.30 2.17
CA TRP A 5 7.29 -16.26 1.11
C TRP A 5 8.60 -16.71 0.50
N TYR A 6 8.97 -17.94 0.79
CA TYR A 6 9.87 -18.67 -0.08
C TYR A 6 9.04 -19.19 -1.26
N ARG A 7 9.30 -18.72 -2.44
CA ARG A 7 8.81 -19.41 -3.61
C ARG A 7 9.56 -20.72 -3.69
N TYR A 8 8.92 -21.80 -3.29
CA TYR A 8 9.43 -23.13 -3.59
C TYR A 8 9.24 -23.37 -5.08
N ALA A 9 10.33 -23.27 -5.83
CA ALA A 9 10.41 -23.63 -7.23
C ALA A 9 11.33 -24.85 -7.29
N PRO A 10 10.80 -26.07 -7.48
CA PRO A 10 11.62 -27.29 -7.51
C PRO A 10 12.75 -27.21 -8.52
N GLU A 11 12.51 -26.49 -9.62
CA GLU A 11 13.50 -26.24 -10.68
C GLU A 11 14.70 -25.40 -10.24
N LEU A 12 14.59 -24.67 -9.14
CA LEU A 12 15.69 -23.88 -8.56
C LEU A 12 16.52 -24.68 -7.54
N GLY A 13 16.11 -25.91 -7.26
CA GLY A 13 16.75 -26.75 -6.26
C GLY A 13 16.50 -26.37 -4.81
N PRO A 14 17.14 -27.01 -3.84
CA PRO A 14 17.00 -26.73 -2.43
C PRO A 14 17.54 -25.33 -2.10
N VAL A 15 16.93 -24.65 -1.14
CA VAL A 15 17.46 -23.39 -0.57
C VAL A 15 18.74 -23.73 0.20
N PRO A 16 19.92 -23.29 -0.27
CA PRO A 16 21.19 -23.72 0.34
C PRO A 16 21.41 -23.10 1.74
N GLU A 17 20.84 -21.94 1.98
CA GLU A 17 20.93 -21.23 3.28
C GLU A 17 19.63 -20.48 3.57
N LEU A 18 19.22 -20.50 4.83
CA LEU A 18 18.13 -19.68 5.31
C LEU A 18 18.58 -18.23 5.51
N PRO A 19 17.68 -17.23 5.35
CA PRO A 19 17.99 -15.85 5.72
C PRO A 19 18.41 -15.73 7.18
N LYS A 20 19.36 -14.84 7.46
CA LYS A 20 19.83 -14.58 8.83
C LYS A 20 18.82 -13.74 9.59
N SER A 21 18.43 -14.22 10.78
CA SER A 21 17.57 -13.43 11.68
C SER A 21 18.21 -12.07 12.00
N GLY A 22 17.44 -10.99 11.89
CA GLY A 22 17.92 -9.62 12.09
C GLY A 22 18.53 -8.96 10.85
N SER A 23 18.76 -9.70 9.76
CA SER A 23 19.22 -9.15 8.49
C SER A 23 18.06 -8.44 7.75
N ARG A 24 18.40 -7.52 6.84
CA ARG A 24 17.41 -6.91 5.95
C ARG A 24 17.05 -7.86 4.82
N VAL A 25 15.76 -7.90 4.46
CA VAL A 25 15.26 -8.75 3.35
C VAL A 25 15.98 -8.44 2.03
N VAL A 26 16.27 -7.17 1.74
CA VAL A 26 16.98 -6.76 0.52
C VAL A 26 18.39 -7.35 0.44
N LEU A 27 19.12 -7.43 1.56
CA LEU A 27 20.46 -8.03 1.61
C LEU A 27 20.39 -9.56 1.49
N GLU A 28 19.36 -10.17 2.04
CA GLU A 28 19.16 -11.62 1.92
C GLU A 28 18.75 -12.03 0.50
N LYS A 29 18.06 -11.17 -0.26
CA LYS A 29 17.73 -11.41 -1.68
C LYS A 29 18.96 -11.65 -2.54
N GLU A 30 20.05 -10.92 -2.29
CA GLU A 30 21.31 -11.10 -3.03
C GLU A 30 21.96 -12.47 -2.76
N ARG A 31 21.83 -12.94 -1.54
CA ARG A 31 22.39 -14.21 -1.07
C ARG A 31 21.47 -15.41 -1.36
N VAL A 32 20.17 -15.24 -1.17
CA VAL A 32 19.14 -16.27 -1.34
C VAL A 32 18.33 -15.96 -2.61
N ARG A 33 18.73 -16.52 -3.75
CA ARG A 33 18.13 -16.24 -5.07
C ARG A 33 16.64 -16.58 -5.17
N GLN A 34 16.17 -17.52 -4.32
CA GLN A 34 14.76 -17.93 -4.27
C GLN A 34 13.88 -16.93 -3.49
N LEU A 35 14.47 -15.98 -2.77
CA LEU A 35 13.73 -14.99 -2.00
C LEU A 35 13.04 -14.00 -2.93
N VAL A 36 11.71 -14.00 -2.90
CA VAL A 36 10.88 -13.03 -3.64
C VAL A 36 10.55 -11.89 -2.68
N PRO A 37 10.93 -10.64 -2.98
CA PRO A 37 10.59 -9.50 -2.13
C PRO A 37 9.07 -9.28 -2.09
N TYR A 38 8.58 -8.75 -0.98
CA TYR A 38 7.17 -8.40 -0.83
C TYR A 38 6.81 -7.28 -1.82
N ALA A 39 5.77 -7.49 -2.63
CA ALA A 39 5.30 -6.43 -3.53
C ALA A 39 4.72 -5.24 -2.73
N VAL A 40 4.00 -5.51 -1.64
CA VAL A 40 3.43 -4.48 -0.76
C VAL A 40 3.54 -4.94 0.69
N ILE A 41 4.21 -4.14 1.50
CA ILE A 41 4.26 -4.31 2.96
C ILE A 41 3.11 -3.51 3.58
N PHE A 42 2.29 -4.18 4.39
CA PHE A 42 1.26 -3.55 5.22
C PHE A 42 1.85 -3.35 6.62
N PRO A 43 2.23 -2.13 7.02
CA PRO A 43 2.86 -1.88 8.31
C PRO A 43 2.04 -2.44 9.49
N TYR A 44 2.72 -3.20 10.35
CA TYR A 44 2.08 -3.98 11.42
C TYR A 44 1.28 -3.08 12.37
N ILE A 45 0.02 -3.46 12.62
CA ILE A 45 -0.98 -2.73 13.43
C ILE A 45 -1.44 -1.41 12.78
N ARG A 46 -0.58 -0.67 12.13
CA ARG A 46 -0.94 0.64 11.54
C ARG A 46 -1.79 0.48 10.27
N MET A 47 -1.47 -0.50 9.43
CA MET A 47 -2.23 -0.78 8.21
C MET A 47 -2.83 -2.18 8.22
N GLY A 48 -2.06 -3.20 8.58
CA GLY A 48 -2.53 -4.59 8.64
C GLY A 48 -1.90 -5.35 9.80
N ARG A 49 -2.57 -6.36 10.30
CA ARG A 49 -2.03 -7.29 11.29
C ARG A 49 -2.12 -8.73 10.82
N SER A 50 -3.26 -9.10 10.28
CA SER A 50 -3.53 -10.43 9.73
C SER A 50 -4.24 -10.25 8.39
N VAL A 51 -3.48 -9.77 7.40
CA VAL A 51 -4.01 -9.55 6.04
C VAL A 51 -4.47 -10.88 5.46
N THR A 52 -5.68 -10.92 4.92
CA THR A 52 -6.36 -12.12 4.46
C THR A 52 -6.71 -12.05 2.98
N GLY A 53 -7.85 -12.61 2.58
CA GLY A 53 -8.27 -12.68 1.19
C GLY A 53 -8.34 -11.32 0.50
N PHE A 54 -8.11 -11.32 -0.80
CA PHE A 54 -8.18 -10.13 -1.64
C PHE A 54 -8.97 -10.37 -2.92
N CYS A 55 -9.45 -9.29 -3.52
CA CYS A 55 -10.02 -9.26 -4.86
C CYS A 55 -9.65 -7.98 -5.60
N VAL A 56 -9.70 -8.03 -6.92
CA VAL A 56 -9.43 -6.85 -7.77
C VAL A 56 -10.75 -6.22 -8.17
N ASN A 57 -10.85 -4.91 -8.06
CA ASN A 57 -11.98 -4.14 -8.58
C ASN A 57 -11.97 -4.13 -10.11
N ARG A 58 -12.90 -4.86 -10.71
CA ARG A 58 -13.15 -4.88 -12.16
C ARG A 58 -14.63 -4.63 -12.43
N THR A 59 -15.18 -3.63 -11.74
CA THR A 59 -16.62 -3.36 -11.78
C THR A 59 -17.01 -2.33 -12.85
N SER A 60 -16.05 -1.87 -13.66
CA SER A 60 -16.26 -0.85 -14.70
C SER A 60 -16.88 0.43 -14.12
N GLY A 61 -16.29 0.92 -13.04
CA GLY A 61 -16.69 2.15 -12.35
C GLY A 61 -17.88 2.04 -11.40
N LYS A 62 -18.55 0.88 -11.29
CA LYS A 62 -19.70 0.71 -10.38
C LYS A 62 -19.35 0.81 -8.89
N PHE A 63 -18.08 0.65 -8.55
CA PHE A 63 -17.57 0.77 -7.17
C PHE A 63 -16.72 2.04 -6.95
N GLY A 64 -16.94 3.08 -7.76
CA GLY A 64 -16.25 4.37 -7.64
C GLY A 64 -14.87 4.42 -8.30
N PRO A 65 -13.97 5.30 -7.86
CA PRO A 65 -12.76 5.68 -8.62
C PRO A 65 -11.60 4.69 -8.55
N PHE A 66 -11.76 3.54 -7.89
CA PHE A 66 -10.65 2.62 -7.58
C PHE A 66 -10.60 1.40 -8.51
N GLU A 67 -10.85 1.61 -9.80
CA GLU A 67 -10.81 0.54 -10.80
C GLU A 67 -9.42 -0.07 -10.91
N ASN A 68 -9.34 -1.40 -11.10
CA ASN A 68 -8.11 -2.19 -11.16
C ASN A 68 -7.25 -2.18 -9.89
N GLN A 69 -7.76 -1.70 -8.77
CA GLN A 69 -7.08 -1.79 -7.48
C GLN A 69 -7.48 -3.05 -6.73
N MET A 70 -6.57 -3.55 -5.90
CA MET A 70 -6.83 -4.66 -4.99
C MET A 70 -7.54 -4.16 -3.73
N PHE A 71 -8.53 -4.92 -3.28
CA PHE A 71 -9.19 -4.76 -1.98
C PHE A 71 -8.89 -5.97 -1.13
N LEU A 72 -8.43 -5.73 0.10
CA LEU A 72 -7.96 -6.76 1.02
C LEU A 72 -8.69 -6.64 2.35
N GLY A 73 -8.94 -7.79 2.99
CA GLY A 73 -9.42 -7.84 4.36
C GLY A 73 -8.28 -7.96 5.37
N ASP A 74 -8.53 -7.55 6.60
CA ASP A 74 -7.69 -7.90 7.75
C ASP A 74 -8.54 -8.58 8.82
N TYR A 75 -8.06 -9.74 9.25
CA TYR A 75 -8.79 -10.54 10.25
C TYR A 75 -8.76 -9.86 11.62
N THR A 76 -7.60 -9.54 12.14
CA THR A 76 -7.44 -9.02 13.50
C THR A 76 -8.00 -7.60 13.66
N LEU A 77 -7.74 -6.73 12.70
CA LEU A 77 -8.16 -5.33 12.77
C LEU A 77 -9.61 -5.11 12.34
N SER A 78 -10.23 -6.11 11.67
CA SER A 78 -11.61 -6.00 11.13
C SER A 78 -11.76 -4.81 10.21
N VAL A 79 -10.84 -4.67 9.25
CA VAL A 79 -10.78 -3.56 8.30
C VAL A 79 -10.70 -4.05 6.87
N LEU A 80 -11.01 -3.16 5.94
CA LEU A 80 -10.71 -3.29 4.52
C LEU A 80 -9.64 -2.27 4.14
N MET A 81 -8.72 -2.71 3.29
CA MET A 81 -7.62 -1.92 2.76
C MET A 81 -7.64 -1.95 1.24
N ARG A 82 -6.97 -1.00 0.60
CA ARG A 82 -6.68 -1.00 -0.84
C ARG A 82 -5.19 -1.18 -1.07
N ALA A 83 -4.84 -1.74 -2.23
CA ALA A 83 -3.46 -1.76 -2.68
C ALA A 83 -3.38 -1.57 -4.19
N THR A 84 -2.29 -0.96 -4.62
CA THR A 84 -1.90 -0.82 -6.02
C THR A 84 -0.50 -1.36 -6.20
N THR A 85 -0.24 -1.96 -7.36
CA THR A 85 1.09 -2.47 -7.70
C THR A 85 1.55 -1.94 -9.04
N GLU A 86 2.86 -1.90 -9.21
CA GLU A 86 3.54 -1.65 -10.46
C GLU A 86 4.76 -2.56 -10.58
N GLN A 87 5.28 -2.70 -11.78
CA GLN A 87 6.51 -3.47 -12.03
C GLN A 87 7.63 -2.50 -12.41
N VAL A 88 8.73 -2.58 -11.68
CA VAL A 88 9.95 -1.80 -11.91
C VAL A 88 11.11 -2.78 -12.05
N ASN A 89 11.88 -2.67 -13.13
CA ASN A 89 12.99 -3.60 -13.45
C ASN A 89 12.59 -5.09 -13.33
N GLY A 90 11.35 -5.42 -13.70
CA GLY A 90 10.83 -6.79 -13.60
C GLY A 90 10.37 -7.22 -12.20
N VAL A 91 10.49 -6.37 -11.17
CA VAL A 91 10.12 -6.65 -9.78
C VAL A 91 8.82 -5.94 -9.41
N TRP A 92 7.89 -6.67 -8.77
CA TRP A 92 6.64 -6.12 -8.28
C TRP A 92 6.84 -5.32 -7.00
N GLN A 93 6.23 -4.15 -6.94
CA GLN A 93 6.17 -3.26 -5.79
C GLN A 93 4.92 -2.40 -5.81
N GLY A 94 4.68 -1.58 -4.78
CA GLY A 94 3.52 -0.71 -4.79
C GLY A 94 3.12 -0.18 -3.41
N ALA A 95 1.91 0.33 -3.35
CA ALA A 95 1.39 1.00 -2.16
C ALA A 95 0.15 0.34 -1.59
N CYS A 96 -0.06 0.53 -0.28
CA CYS A 96 -1.31 0.23 0.41
C CYS A 96 -1.91 1.49 1.04
N TYR A 97 -3.24 1.47 1.15
CA TYR A 97 -4.06 2.59 1.61
C TYR A 97 -5.15 2.07 2.54
N PRO A 98 -5.55 2.84 3.58
CA PRO A 98 -6.76 2.55 4.32
C PRO A 98 -7.97 2.59 3.39
N PHE A 99 -9.05 1.92 3.79
CA PHE A 99 -10.29 2.00 3.02
C PHE A 99 -11.53 2.05 3.92
N ARG A 100 -11.77 1.02 4.75
CA ARG A 100 -12.91 1.03 5.68
C ARG A 100 -12.55 0.32 6.98
N GLU A 101 -12.96 0.93 8.08
CA GLU A 101 -12.83 0.38 9.43
C GLU A 101 -14.19 0.07 10.03
N GLY A 102 -14.19 -0.59 11.20
CA GLY A 102 -15.40 -0.84 11.98
C GLY A 102 -16.29 -1.96 11.46
N LEU A 103 -15.73 -2.92 10.69
CA LEU A 103 -16.45 -4.11 10.31
C LEU A 103 -16.74 -4.95 11.56
N SER A 104 -17.88 -5.65 11.55
CA SER A 104 -18.42 -6.29 12.75
C SER A 104 -17.72 -7.58 13.16
N THR A 105 -16.85 -8.12 12.33
CA THR A 105 -16.06 -9.34 12.61
C THR A 105 -14.70 -9.29 11.91
N GLY A 106 -13.81 -10.23 12.21
CA GLY A 106 -12.56 -10.39 11.45
C GLY A 106 -12.82 -10.80 10.02
N ILE A 107 -12.20 -10.15 9.05
CA ILE A 107 -12.44 -10.39 7.64
C ILE A 107 -11.50 -11.49 7.14
N LEU A 108 -12.07 -12.52 6.51
CA LEU A 108 -11.33 -13.63 5.89
C LEU A 108 -11.34 -13.55 4.36
N ASN A 109 -12.48 -13.17 3.79
CA ASN A 109 -12.66 -13.11 2.34
C ASN A 109 -13.36 -11.83 1.91
N VAL A 110 -12.97 -11.34 0.75
CA VAL A 110 -13.60 -10.22 0.07
C VAL A 110 -13.88 -10.58 -1.38
N LYS A 111 -15.01 -10.13 -1.93
CA LYS A 111 -15.38 -10.42 -3.32
C LYS A 111 -16.30 -9.35 -3.88
N PHE A 112 -16.05 -8.93 -5.12
CA PHE A 112 -16.98 -8.08 -5.85
C PHE A 112 -18.15 -8.91 -6.43
N THR A 113 -19.34 -8.34 -6.33
CA THR A 113 -20.52 -8.86 -7.01
C THR A 113 -20.62 -8.30 -8.43
N ALA A 114 -21.40 -8.92 -9.30
CA ALA A 114 -21.71 -8.39 -10.63
C ALA A 114 -22.41 -7.00 -10.58
N GLY A 115 -23.09 -6.70 -9.48
CA GLY A 115 -23.72 -5.38 -9.23
C GLY A 115 -22.73 -4.30 -8.79
N GLY A 116 -21.44 -4.60 -8.63
CA GLY A 116 -20.43 -3.63 -8.22
C GLY A 116 -20.37 -3.39 -6.70
N HIS A 117 -20.87 -4.30 -5.88
CA HIS A 117 -20.74 -4.21 -4.43
C HIS A 117 -19.58 -5.07 -3.96
N LEU A 118 -18.83 -4.61 -2.94
CA LEU A 118 -17.82 -5.40 -2.26
C LEU A 118 -18.46 -6.13 -1.07
N LEU A 119 -18.40 -7.46 -1.08
CA LEU A 119 -18.78 -8.31 0.05
C LEU A 119 -17.54 -8.61 0.88
N ALA A 120 -17.67 -8.48 2.20
CA ALA A 120 -16.65 -8.81 3.17
C ALA A 120 -17.24 -9.81 4.18
N GLY A 121 -16.65 -11.00 4.26
CA GLY A 121 -17.13 -12.08 5.11
C GLY A 121 -16.04 -12.61 6.03
N GLY A 122 -16.45 -13.04 7.23
CA GLY A 122 -15.50 -13.57 8.17
C GLY A 122 -16.09 -14.01 9.51
N THR A 123 -15.21 -14.15 10.51
CA THR A 123 -15.52 -14.69 11.84
C THR A 123 -14.57 -14.12 12.89
N ASN A 124 -14.91 -14.27 14.17
CA ASN A 124 -14.01 -13.99 15.29
C ASN A 124 -13.46 -15.28 15.94
N ARG A 125 -13.63 -16.44 15.30
CA ARG A 125 -13.18 -17.72 15.87
C ARG A 125 -11.69 -17.93 15.69
N GLY A 126 -11.06 -18.45 16.71
CA GLY A 126 -9.67 -18.93 16.69
C GLY A 126 -8.60 -17.88 16.97
N TRP A 127 -8.90 -16.59 16.81
CA TRP A 127 -7.95 -15.49 17.06
C TRP A 127 -8.67 -14.21 17.49
N PRO A 128 -8.09 -13.39 18.37
CA PRO A 128 -8.69 -12.11 18.75
C PRO A 128 -8.86 -11.16 17.57
N VAL A 129 -10.05 -10.58 17.45
CA VAL A 129 -10.40 -9.58 16.43
C VAL A 129 -11.06 -8.38 17.07
N ARG A 130 -11.02 -7.21 16.39
CA ARG A 130 -11.71 -6.00 16.87
C ARG A 130 -13.23 -6.12 16.77
N GLY A 131 -13.73 -6.74 15.69
CA GLY A 131 -15.15 -6.94 15.49
C GLY A 131 -15.73 -7.98 16.46
N MET A 132 -16.86 -7.65 17.10
CA MET A 132 -17.42 -8.44 18.20
C MET A 132 -18.34 -9.59 17.77
N LYS A 133 -18.82 -9.59 16.52
CA LYS A 133 -19.74 -10.63 16.04
C LYS A 133 -19.00 -11.92 15.73
N PRO A 134 -19.58 -13.09 16.11
CA PRO A 134 -18.95 -14.39 15.87
C PRO A 134 -18.78 -14.72 14.38
N PHE A 135 -19.62 -14.18 13.53
CA PHE A 135 -19.54 -14.22 12.07
C PHE A 135 -20.35 -13.08 11.48
N ALA A 136 -19.99 -12.63 10.28
CA ALA A 136 -20.76 -11.67 9.49
C ALA A 136 -20.45 -11.79 8.01
N LEU A 137 -21.43 -11.39 7.21
CA LEU A 137 -21.26 -11.04 5.80
C LEU A 137 -21.78 -9.61 5.62
N GLU A 138 -20.88 -8.69 5.28
CA GLU A 138 -21.18 -7.28 5.14
C GLU A 138 -21.00 -6.84 3.68
N ARG A 139 -21.78 -5.84 3.29
CA ARG A 139 -21.75 -5.27 1.95
C ARG A 139 -21.31 -3.83 2.01
N VAL A 140 -20.25 -3.50 1.29
CA VAL A 140 -19.82 -2.13 1.04
C VAL A 140 -20.31 -1.73 -0.36
N GLN A 141 -21.02 -0.63 -0.42
CA GLN A 141 -21.59 -0.09 -1.64
C GLN A 141 -21.13 1.36 -1.83
N TRP A 142 -20.76 1.71 -3.06
CA TRP A 142 -20.50 3.10 -3.41
C TRP A 142 -21.81 3.90 -3.42
N ASN A 143 -21.78 5.05 -2.78
CA ASN A 143 -22.94 5.93 -2.63
C ASN A 143 -23.07 6.96 -3.77
N GLY A 144 -22.22 6.88 -4.81
CA GLY A 144 -22.19 7.80 -5.93
C GLY A 144 -21.44 9.12 -5.68
N ARG A 145 -20.96 9.36 -4.46
CA ARG A 145 -20.20 10.57 -4.13
C ARG A 145 -18.71 10.31 -4.28
N MET A 146 -18.04 11.11 -5.12
CA MET A 146 -16.60 11.04 -5.29
C MET A 146 -15.90 11.50 -3.99
N PRO A 147 -15.14 10.65 -3.28
CA PRO A 147 -14.35 11.09 -2.14
C PRO A 147 -13.10 11.84 -2.64
N PHE A 148 -12.51 12.73 -1.82
CA PHE A 148 -11.15 13.19 -2.06
C PHE A 148 -10.19 12.19 -1.41
N GLU A 149 -9.38 11.50 -2.22
CA GLU A 149 -8.52 10.38 -1.81
C GLU A 149 -7.23 10.36 -2.62
N ILE A 150 -6.19 9.77 -2.02
CA ILE A 150 -5.04 9.29 -2.79
C ILE A 150 -5.55 8.15 -3.68
N ASN A 151 -5.49 8.32 -4.99
CA ASN A 151 -5.89 7.26 -5.91
C ASN A 151 -4.78 6.22 -6.07
N ARG A 152 -3.57 6.67 -6.42
CA ARG A 152 -2.40 5.78 -6.64
C ARG A 152 -1.11 6.52 -6.32
N ILE A 153 -0.12 5.78 -5.85
CA ILE A 153 1.28 6.21 -5.77
C ILE A 153 2.10 5.29 -6.66
N THR A 154 2.96 5.87 -7.49
CA THR A 154 3.96 5.17 -8.28
C THR A 154 5.34 5.80 -8.04
N ILE A 155 6.39 4.99 -8.22
CA ILE A 155 7.76 5.50 -8.05
C ILE A 155 8.27 6.19 -9.32
N ARG A 156 9.19 7.12 -9.12
CA ARG A 156 9.99 7.80 -10.14
C ARG A 156 11.47 7.70 -9.76
N PRO A 157 12.43 7.95 -10.66
CA PRO A 157 13.85 7.89 -10.33
C PRO A 157 14.25 8.75 -9.13
N GLU A 158 13.61 9.89 -8.96
CA GLU A 158 13.94 10.88 -7.92
C GLU A 158 12.86 11.04 -6.85
N GLY A 159 11.83 10.17 -6.85
CA GLY A 159 10.74 10.28 -5.87
C GLY A 159 9.47 9.54 -6.23
N PHE A 160 8.33 10.22 -6.13
CA PHE A 160 7.02 9.58 -6.29
C PHE A 160 6.07 10.42 -7.13
N HIS A 161 5.20 9.75 -7.87
CA HIS A 161 4.05 10.36 -8.52
C HIS A 161 2.78 9.92 -7.83
N VAL A 162 2.03 10.87 -7.28
CA VAL A 162 0.80 10.66 -6.54
C VAL A 162 -0.37 11.16 -7.37
N THR A 163 -1.38 10.32 -7.60
CA THR A 163 -2.63 10.71 -8.25
C THR A 163 -3.77 10.76 -7.24
N PHE A 164 -4.74 11.62 -7.49
CA PHE A 164 -5.88 11.86 -6.62
C PHE A 164 -7.19 11.58 -7.34
N THR A 165 -8.27 11.46 -6.58
CA THR A 165 -9.62 11.21 -7.11
C THR A 165 -10.38 12.49 -7.46
N LYS A 166 -9.89 13.66 -7.00
CA LYS A 166 -10.37 15.01 -7.31
C LYS A 166 -9.20 15.95 -7.55
N PRO A 167 -9.38 17.06 -8.26
CA PRO A 167 -8.36 18.08 -8.39
C PRO A 167 -7.95 18.64 -7.02
N VAL A 168 -6.65 18.81 -6.82
CA VAL A 168 -6.07 19.41 -5.62
C VAL A 168 -6.11 20.93 -5.66
N ASP A 169 -6.13 21.56 -4.50
CA ASP A 169 -5.79 22.97 -4.37
C ASP A 169 -4.32 23.17 -4.74
N ARG A 170 -4.07 23.97 -5.78
CA ARG A 170 -2.71 24.10 -6.35
C ARG A 170 -1.71 24.75 -5.42
N VAL A 171 -2.17 25.61 -4.49
CA VAL A 171 -1.30 26.30 -3.55
C VAL A 171 -0.80 25.31 -2.50
N THR A 172 -1.70 24.59 -1.86
CA THR A 172 -1.34 23.60 -0.86
C THR A 172 -0.59 22.43 -1.49
N ALA A 173 -0.96 22.01 -2.70
CA ALA A 173 -0.34 20.87 -3.37
C ALA A 173 1.07 21.16 -3.91
N ALA A 174 1.40 22.41 -4.24
CA ALA A 174 2.74 22.80 -4.71
C ALA A 174 3.74 22.99 -3.56
N ALA A 175 3.26 23.07 -2.32
CA ALA A 175 4.11 23.33 -1.15
C ALA A 175 4.73 22.02 -0.62
N PRO A 176 6.06 21.84 -0.62
CA PRO A 176 6.73 20.62 -0.15
C PRO A 176 6.35 20.23 1.29
N GLU A 177 6.12 21.19 2.17
CA GLU A 177 5.74 21.01 3.57
C GLU A 177 4.32 20.43 3.76
N THR A 178 3.55 20.30 2.70
CA THR A 178 2.26 19.60 2.69
C THR A 178 2.43 18.09 2.75
N TYR A 179 3.59 17.60 2.32
CA TYR A 179 3.88 16.18 2.22
C TYR A 179 4.84 15.77 3.34
N SER A 180 4.31 15.14 4.37
CA SER A 180 5.14 14.55 5.44
C SER A 180 5.51 13.13 5.05
N LEU A 181 6.78 12.90 4.72
CA LEU A 181 7.29 11.58 4.36
C LEU A 181 8.28 11.06 5.41
N LYS A 182 8.18 9.77 5.69
CA LYS A 182 9.14 9.01 6.50
C LYS A 182 9.48 7.72 5.79
N SER A 183 10.67 7.19 6.03
CA SER A 183 11.05 5.87 5.54
C SER A 183 11.49 4.97 6.68
N PHE A 184 11.30 3.67 6.54
CA PHE A 184 11.74 2.64 7.47
C PHE A 184 11.88 1.31 6.75
N THR A 185 12.57 0.36 7.38
CA THR A 185 12.66 -1.01 6.87
C THR A 185 12.33 -2.00 7.98
N HIS A 186 12.27 -3.27 7.62
CA HIS A 186 12.01 -4.37 8.55
C HIS A 186 13.15 -5.38 8.49
N PRO A 187 13.61 -5.91 9.64
CA PRO A 187 14.52 -7.03 9.67
C PRO A 187 13.78 -8.33 9.37
N TYR A 188 14.47 -9.28 8.80
CA TYR A 188 14.02 -10.66 8.78
C TYR A 188 14.08 -11.25 10.20
N HIS A 189 12.98 -11.77 10.72
CA HIS A 189 12.94 -12.46 12.01
C HIS A 189 11.77 -13.41 12.12
N GLY A 190 11.88 -14.43 12.98
CA GLY A 190 10.86 -15.46 13.15
C GLY A 190 9.64 -15.06 14.00
N GLY A 191 9.58 -13.82 14.52
CA GLY A 191 8.46 -13.33 15.31
C GLY A 191 7.31 -12.83 14.43
N TYR A 192 6.09 -12.86 14.96
CA TYR A 192 4.91 -12.33 14.27
C TYR A 192 4.91 -10.80 14.29
N GLY A 193 4.89 -10.19 13.11
CA GLY A 193 5.05 -8.75 12.92
C GLY A 193 6.49 -8.29 13.05
N GLY A 194 7.00 -7.51 12.10
CA GLY A 194 8.36 -6.97 12.12
C GLY A 194 8.45 -5.62 12.82
N PRO A 195 9.48 -5.36 13.64
CA PRO A 195 9.73 -4.01 14.10
C PRO A 195 10.13 -3.11 12.94
N GLU A 196 9.71 -1.86 12.98
CA GLU A 196 10.21 -0.84 12.06
C GLU A 196 11.58 -0.37 12.56
N ILE A 197 12.59 -0.53 11.73
CA ILE A 197 13.96 -0.10 12.03
C ILE A 197 14.42 0.96 11.03
N GLU A 198 15.46 1.69 11.37
CA GLU A 198 16.09 2.72 10.53
C GLU A 198 15.09 3.80 10.08
N ARG A 199 14.16 4.13 10.96
CA ARG A 199 13.15 5.14 10.70
C ARG A 199 13.77 6.52 10.57
N SER A 200 13.45 7.24 9.50
CA SER A 200 13.98 8.57 9.22
C SER A 200 12.99 9.44 8.46
N VAL A 201 13.13 10.74 8.61
CA VAL A 201 12.41 11.72 7.81
C VAL A 201 12.96 11.72 6.39
N VAL A 202 12.07 11.85 5.42
CA VAL A 202 12.40 12.02 4.00
C VAL A 202 11.97 13.42 3.59
N THR A 203 12.91 14.22 3.11
CA THR A 203 12.63 15.61 2.71
C THR A 203 12.10 15.65 1.29
N VAL A 204 10.92 16.23 1.11
CA VAL A 204 10.41 16.58 -0.22
C VAL A 204 11.10 17.87 -0.65
N LYS A 205 11.90 17.83 -1.74
CA LYS A 205 12.69 18.96 -2.26
C LYS A 205 11.84 19.88 -3.14
N SER A 206 11.03 19.26 -4.00
CA SER A 206 10.18 19.97 -4.94
C SER A 206 8.91 19.19 -5.23
N VAL A 207 7.87 19.90 -5.67
CA VAL A 207 6.59 19.32 -6.07
C VAL A 207 6.15 19.94 -7.38
N GLN A 208 5.83 19.09 -8.34
CA GLN A 208 5.20 19.49 -9.61
C GLN A 208 3.75 18.99 -9.63
N VAL A 209 2.80 19.92 -9.61
CA VAL A 209 1.37 19.61 -9.74
C VAL A 209 1.02 19.44 -11.22
N GLY A 210 0.31 18.39 -11.57
CA GLY A 210 -0.17 18.16 -12.94
C GLY A 210 -1.12 19.26 -13.42
N ASP A 211 -1.20 19.48 -14.72
CA ASP A 211 -1.98 20.57 -15.32
C ASP A 211 -3.49 20.45 -15.03
N ASP A 212 -4.01 19.24 -14.92
CA ASP A 212 -5.38 18.94 -14.54
C ASP A 212 -5.65 19.00 -13.02
N GLY A 213 -4.60 19.20 -12.21
CA GLY A 213 -4.68 19.15 -10.76
C GLY A 213 -4.91 17.75 -10.17
N MET A 214 -4.92 16.71 -10.99
CA MET A 214 -5.21 15.33 -10.53
C MET A 214 -3.99 14.58 -10.02
N SER A 215 -2.82 15.20 -10.05
CA SER A 215 -1.57 14.57 -9.63
C SER A 215 -0.55 15.55 -9.07
N ALA A 216 0.40 14.99 -8.30
CA ALA A 216 1.61 15.68 -7.84
C ALA A 216 2.81 14.75 -8.00
N THR A 217 3.89 15.24 -8.60
CA THR A 217 5.18 14.55 -8.66
C THR A 217 6.10 15.14 -7.61
N LEU A 218 6.57 14.31 -6.71
CA LEU A 218 7.42 14.68 -5.57
C LEU A 218 8.86 14.27 -5.88
N GLU A 219 9.80 15.21 -5.83
CA GLU A 219 11.22 14.93 -5.74
C GLU A 219 11.60 14.82 -4.26
N VAL A 220 12.34 13.77 -3.89
CA VAL A 220 12.74 13.53 -2.50
C VAL A 220 14.27 13.57 -2.38
N ASP A 221 14.76 13.77 -1.17
CA ASP A 221 16.19 13.81 -0.89
C ASP A 221 16.87 12.45 -1.07
N ARG A 222 16.12 11.36 -0.89
CA ARG A 222 16.66 10.01 -1.08
C ARG A 222 15.56 8.97 -1.33
N LEU A 223 15.90 7.99 -2.15
CA LEU A 223 15.21 6.71 -2.28
C LEU A 223 16.16 5.57 -1.88
N VAL A 224 15.67 4.58 -1.15
CA VAL A 224 16.45 3.42 -0.70
C VAL A 224 15.66 2.15 -0.99
N GLN A 225 16.28 1.20 -1.68
CA GLN A 225 15.71 -0.13 -1.91
C GLN A 225 15.52 -0.89 -0.60
N GLY A 226 14.44 -1.65 -0.49
CA GLY A 226 14.08 -2.42 0.71
C GLY A 226 13.43 -1.59 1.81
N PHE A 227 13.07 -0.32 1.53
CA PHE A 227 12.39 0.55 2.49
C PHE A 227 10.91 0.73 2.14
N VAL A 228 10.12 0.99 3.17
CA VAL A 228 8.74 1.46 3.07
C VAL A 228 8.73 2.96 3.29
N TYR A 229 8.04 3.67 2.40
CA TYR A 229 7.82 5.11 2.50
C TYR A 229 6.40 5.35 3.00
N GLU A 230 6.32 5.97 4.16
CA GLU A 230 5.09 6.42 4.80
C GLU A 230 4.77 7.83 4.33
N PHE A 231 3.57 8.03 3.83
CA PHE A 231 3.02 9.32 3.44
C PHE A 231 1.98 9.73 4.48
N ASP A 232 2.06 10.96 4.96
CA ASP A 232 1.00 11.64 5.70
C ASP A 232 0.70 12.98 5.00
N LEU A 233 -0.45 13.06 4.37
CA LEU A 233 -0.89 14.20 3.56
C LEU A 233 -2.01 15.00 4.26
N GLU A 234 -1.94 15.14 5.57
CA GLU A 234 -2.95 15.81 6.39
C GLU A 234 -3.28 17.23 5.92
N LYS A 235 -2.27 17.96 5.42
CA LYS A 235 -2.42 19.36 5.01
C LYS A 235 -2.96 19.53 3.60
N LEU A 236 -2.98 18.46 2.80
CA LEU A 236 -3.46 18.54 1.42
C LEU A 236 -4.97 18.81 1.38
N ARG A 237 -5.38 19.65 0.44
CA ARG A 237 -6.79 19.98 0.19
C ARG A 237 -7.14 19.76 -1.27
N SER A 238 -8.40 19.41 -1.52
CA SER A 238 -8.95 19.47 -2.88
C SER A 238 -9.18 20.93 -3.29
N GLN A 239 -9.44 21.15 -4.57
CA GLN A 239 -9.85 22.46 -5.08
C GLN A 239 -11.08 23.02 -4.34
N ASP A 240 -11.96 22.14 -3.87
CA ASP A 240 -13.15 22.50 -3.08
C ASP A 240 -12.87 22.55 -1.56
N GLN A 241 -11.59 22.59 -1.16
CA GLN A 241 -11.13 22.67 0.25
C GLN A 241 -11.50 21.45 1.13
N GLU A 242 -11.81 20.31 0.51
CA GLU A 242 -12.01 19.05 1.25
C GLU A 242 -10.68 18.50 1.73
N SER A 243 -10.66 17.91 2.93
CA SER A 243 -9.55 17.09 3.39
C SER A 243 -9.60 15.71 2.74
N LEU A 244 -8.44 15.05 2.60
CA LEU A 244 -8.40 13.64 2.24
C LEU A 244 -9.22 12.82 3.23
N LEU A 245 -10.04 11.89 2.73
CA LEU A 245 -10.78 10.95 3.58
C LEU A 245 -9.82 10.03 4.33
N HIS A 246 -8.76 9.57 3.65
CA HIS A 246 -7.62 8.88 4.25
C HIS A 246 -6.34 9.58 3.81
N ARG A 247 -5.60 10.10 4.78
CA ARG A 247 -4.38 10.87 4.53
C ARG A 247 -3.12 10.03 4.44
N ASP A 248 -3.19 8.79 4.93
CA ASP A 248 -2.05 7.90 5.06
C ASP A 248 -1.93 6.96 3.87
N ALA A 249 -0.69 6.69 3.45
CA ALA A 249 -0.34 5.64 2.49
C ALA A 249 1.06 5.10 2.78
N TYR A 250 1.34 3.88 2.32
CA TYR A 250 2.65 3.25 2.51
C TYR A 250 3.10 2.62 1.20
N TYR A 251 4.23 3.07 0.67
CA TYR A 251 4.80 2.55 -0.57
C TYR A 251 6.04 1.69 -0.28
N THR A 252 6.07 0.47 -0.78
CA THR A 252 7.20 -0.47 -0.67
C THR A 252 8.13 -0.27 -1.87
N VAL A 253 9.38 0.10 -1.64
CA VAL A 253 10.41 0.27 -2.67
C VAL A 253 11.28 -0.97 -2.74
N ASN A 254 11.12 -1.78 -3.77
CA ASN A 254 12.00 -2.92 -4.06
C ASN A 254 13.05 -2.56 -5.11
N GLU A 255 12.67 -1.76 -6.11
CA GLU A 255 13.52 -1.28 -7.18
C GLU A 255 13.29 0.22 -7.41
N ILE A 256 14.33 0.90 -7.86
CA ILE A 256 14.27 2.31 -8.26
C ILE A 256 14.42 2.34 -9.78
N PRO A 257 13.46 2.97 -10.53
CA PRO A 257 13.54 3.02 -11.98
C PRO A 257 14.73 3.89 -12.42
N SER A 258 15.35 3.54 -13.54
CA SER A 258 16.39 4.38 -14.15
C SER A 258 15.74 5.57 -14.87
N PRO A 259 16.44 6.71 -14.99
CA PRO A 259 15.94 7.87 -15.74
C PRO A 259 15.60 7.57 -17.21
N SER A 260 16.27 6.59 -17.83
CA SER A 260 16.06 6.20 -19.22
C SER A 260 14.76 5.42 -19.47
N GLU A 261 14.20 4.78 -18.47
CA GLU A 261 12.95 3.98 -18.62
C GLU A 261 11.66 4.82 -18.61
N GLN A 262 11.74 6.07 -18.16
CA GLN A 262 10.58 6.98 -18.16
C GLN A 262 10.26 7.59 -19.52
N ALA A 263 11.22 7.67 -20.40
CA ALA A 263 11.03 8.25 -21.74
C ALA A 263 10.21 7.34 -22.70
N LEU A 264 9.91 6.11 -22.28
CA LEU A 264 9.25 5.07 -23.11
C LEU A 264 7.81 4.73 -22.67
N LYS A 265 7.27 5.39 -21.66
CA LYS A 265 5.88 5.22 -21.18
C LYS A 265 5.09 6.54 -21.24
#